data_9efa245e5fe6063a5ddadc6fa89e449c
#
_entry.id   9efa245e5fe6063a5ddadc6fa89e449c
#
_cell.length_a   1.000
_cell.length_b   1.000
_cell.length_c   1.000
_cell.angle_alpha   90.00
_cell.angle_beta   90.00
_cell.angle_gamma   90.00
#
_symmetry.space_group_name_H-M   'P 1'
#
loop_
_entity.id
_entity.type
_entity.pdbx_description
1 polymer ?
#
loop_
_entity_poly.entity_id
_entity_poly.type
_entity_poly.pdbx_seq_one_letter_code
_entity_poly.pdbx_strand_id
1 'polypeptide(L)'
;MNFGSLFAGIGGIDLGLERAGMACKWQVEIDDFCNKVLAKHWPDVRRYRDVREVGKHNLEPVDLIAGGFPCQDVSLAGQRAGLEGKRSTLWSEFFRIICEINPRWVLAENVRGLLSSNNGQFFGNILRDLASIGYYAEWDCLPAAFFGAPQLRHRVYIIAYPKSNFGGSTGFSNIFTENKSGLGKYLRLASQVTWNGIQIDRKNKTSYTTNFPEPIFLRMADGLSTELDKDIAARRMKTCGNAVVPQAAEYIGRCILDVENRNI
;
A
#
# COMPACT_ATOMS: atom_id res chain seq x y z
N MET A 1 -5.14 -17.13 -3.48
CA MET A 1 -5.20 -16.41 -2.20
C MET A 1 -6.27 -15.33 -2.24
N ASN A 2 -6.93 -15.11 -1.11
CA ASN A 2 -7.90 -14.04 -0.93
C ASN A 2 -7.28 -12.92 -0.10
N PHE A 3 -7.71 -11.67 -0.35
CA PHE A 3 -7.26 -10.55 0.48
C PHE A 3 -8.41 -9.63 0.89
N GLY A 4 -8.20 -8.91 1.98
CA GLY A 4 -9.01 -7.79 2.42
C GLY A 4 -8.20 -6.52 2.45
N SER A 5 -8.82 -5.39 2.11
CA SER A 5 -8.16 -4.10 1.96
C SER A 5 -8.65 -3.11 3.02
N LEU A 6 -7.72 -2.61 3.83
CA LEU A 6 -7.95 -1.55 4.80
C LEU A 6 -7.40 -0.23 4.27
N PHE A 7 -8.12 0.88 4.49
CA PHE A 7 -7.74 2.18 3.97
C PHE A 7 -7.49 2.14 2.46
N ALA A 8 -8.43 1.50 1.74
CA ALA A 8 -8.28 1.11 0.34
C ALA A 8 -7.99 2.28 -0.62
N GLY A 9 -8.36 3.51 -0.24
CA GLY A 9 -8.24 4.67 -1.11
C GLY A 9 -9.00 4.45 -2.42
N ILE A 10 -8.36 4.70 -3.55
CA ILE A 10 -8.92 4.41 -4.87
C ILE A 10 -8.58 3.00 -5.39
N GLY A 11 -8.08 2.11 -4.53
CA GLY A 11 -7.82 0.72 -4.87
C GLY A 11 -6.47 0.45 -5.55
N GLY A 12 -5.44 1.25 -5.24
CA GLY A 12 -4.12 1.05 -5.84
C GLY A 12 -3.47 -0.27 -5.45
N ILE A 13 -3.53 -0.65 -4.16
CA ILE A 13 -3.06 -1.96 -3.67
C ILE A 13 -3.95 -3.06 -4.24
N ASP A 14 -5.25 -2.88 -4.19
CA ASP A 14 -6.25 -3.85 -4.66
C ASP A 14 -5.98 -4.25 -6.11
N LEU A 15 -5.85 -3.27 -7.01
CA LEU A 15 -5.55 -3.50 -8.41
C LEU A 15 -4.23 -4.26 -8.61
N GLY A 16 -3.21 -3.94 -7.81
CA GLY A 16 -1.92 -4.63 -7.88
C GLY A 16 -2.02 -6.09 -7.46
N LEU A 17 -2.68 -6.37 -6.34
CA LEU A 17 -2.86 -7.72 -5.84
C LEU A 17 -3.74 -8.59 -6.77
N GLU A 18 -4.78 -8.02 -7.37
CA GLU A 18 -5.58 -8.71 -8.39
C GLU A 18 -4.76 -9.05 -9.65
N ARG A 19 -3.91 -8.13 -10.10
CA ARG A 19 -2.97 -8.41 -11.20
C ARG A 19 -1.96 -9.50 -10.87
N ALA A 20 -1.62 -9.67 -9.60
CA ALA A 20 -0.83 -10.79 -9.13
C ALA A 20 -1.59 -12.12 -9.13
N GLY A 21 -2.93 -12.11 -9.23
CA GLY A 21 -3.78 -13.29 -9.24
C GLY A 21 -4.50 -13.57 -7.91
N MET A 22 -4.58 -12.56 -7.03
CA MET A 22 -5.34 -12.66 -5.78
C MET A 22 -6.78 -12.14 -5.97
N ALA A 23 -7.69 -12.51 -5.07
CA ALA A 23 -9.10 -12.09 -5.11
C ALA A 23 -9.45 -11.20 -3.92
N CYS A 24 -9.98 -10.01 -4.19
CA CYS A 24 -10.47 -9.09 -3.15
C CYS A 24 -11.79 -9.60 -2.56
N LYS A 25 -11.88 -9.70 -1.22
CA LYS A 25 -13.09 -10.11 -0.51
C LYS A 25 -13.86 -8.93 0.07
N TRP A 26 -13.14 -7.96 0.59
CA TRP A 26 -13.74 -6.78 1.19
C TRP A 26 -12.78 -5.58 1.17
N GLN A 27 -13.38 -4.39 1.20
CA GLN A 27 -12.68 -3.12 1.23
C GLN A 27 -13.21 -2.25 2.36
N VAL A 28 -12.32 -1.54 3.06
CA VAL A 28 -12.67 -0.55 4.10
C VAL A 28 -12.09 0.80 3.70
N GLU A 29 -12.95 1.78 3.47
CA GLU A 29 -12.56 3.12 3.05
C GLU A 29 -13.58 4.16 3.53
N ILE A 30 -13.11 5.20 4.22
CA ILE A 30 -13.97 6.21 4.81
C ILE A 30 -14.38 7.33 3.82
N ASP A 31 -13.50 7.61 2.85
CA ASP A 31 -13.71 8.71 1.90
C ASP A 31 -14.77 8.39 0.84
N ASP A 32 -15.74 9.26 0.67
CA ASP A 32 -16.86 9.08 -0.27
C ASP A 32 -16.44 9.05 -1.72
N PHE A 33 -15.43 9.84 -2.09
CA PHE A 33 -14.95 9.86 -3.46
C PHE A 33 -14.21 8.57 -3.78
N CYS A 34 -13.35 8.11 -2.88
CA CYS A 34 -12.67 6.83 -3.01
C CYS A 34 -13.67 5.67 -3.13
N ASN A 35 -14.70 5.66 -2.29
CA ASN A 35 -15.76 4.64 -2.36
C ASN A 35 -16.53 4.62 -3.69
N LYS A 36 -16.73 5.79 -4.33
CA LYS A 36 -17.33 5.85 -5.67
C LYS A 36 -16.42 5.21 -6.73
N VAL A 37 -15.10 5.41 -6.61
CA VAL A 37 -14.12 4.78 -7.49
C VAL A 37 -14.09 3.27 -7.27
N LEU A 38 -14.01 2.83 -6.01
CA LEU A 38 -14.04 1.41 -5.65
C LEU A 38 -15.31 0.72 -6.14
N ALA A 39 -16.48 1.36 -5.97
CA ALA A 39 -17.75 0.81 -6.42
C ALA A 39 -17.82 0.62 -7.94
N LYS A 40 -17.16 1.48 -8.69
CA LYS A 40 -17.09 1.38 -10.15
C LYS A 40 -16.20 0.22 -10.61
N HIS A 41 -15.06 0.01 -9.94
CA HIS A 41 -14.06 -0.98 -10.36
C HIS A 41 -14.29 -2.36 -9.74
N TRP A 42 -14.87 -2.41 -8.55
CA TRP A 42 -15.18 -3.63 -7.80
C TRP A 42 -16.65 -3.64 -7.36
N PRO A 43 -17.63 -3.70 -8.28
CA PRO A 43 -19.06 -3.59 -7.94
C PRO A 43 -19.52 -4.67 -6.96
N ASP A 44 -18.97 -5.88 -7.06
CA ASP A 44 -19.38 -7.07 -6.30
C ASP A 44 -18.61 -7.24 -4.99
N VAL A 45 -17.55 -6.45 -4.73
CA VAL A 45 -16.76 -6.52 -3.50
C VAL A 45 -17.49 -5.80 -2.37
N ARG A 46 -17.61 -6.46 -1.22
CA ARG A 46 -18.24 -5.86 -0.04
C ARG A 46 -17.41 -4.70 0.49
N ARG A 47 -18.05 -3.56 0.73
CA ARG A 47 -17.41 -2.35 1.24
C ARG A 47 -17.94 -1.94 2.60
N TYR A 48 -17.03 -1.44 3.42
CA TYR A 48 -17.29 -0.89 4.73
C TYR A 48 -16.71 0.52 4.81
N ARG A 49 -17.25 1.35 5.71
CA ARG A 49 -16.86 2.75 5.81
C ARG A 49 -15.75 2.98 6.84
N ASP A 50 -16.02 2.64 8.06
CA ASP A 50 -15.15 2.95 9.18
C ASP A 50 -14.43 1.69 9.67
N VAL A 51 -13.11 1.76 9.72
CA VAL A 51 -12.26 0.67 10.20
C VAL A 51 -12.57 0.29 11.65
N ARG A 52 -13.12 1.22 12.44
CA ARG A 52 -13.49 0.99 13.84
C ARG A 52 -14.76 0.15 14.00
N GLU A 53 -15.57 0.07 12.97
CA GLU A 53 -16.86 -0.66 12.94
C GLU A 53 -16.75 -2.06 12.35
N VAL A 54 -15.55 -2.44 11.90
CA VAL A 54 -15.29 -3.76 11.28
C VAL A 54 -14.38 -4.61 12.12
N GLY A 55 -14.53 -5.93 11.98
CA GLY A 55 -13.74 -6.92 12.71
C GLY A 55 -14.22 -8.33 12.42
N LYS A 56 -13.82 -9.30 13.24
CA LYS A 56 -14.19 -10.71 13.09
C LYS A 56 -15.71 -10.95 13.00
N HIS A 57 -16.53 -10.03 13.53
CA HIS A 57 -17.98 -10.17 13.55
C HIS A 57 -18.65 -9.89 12.20
N ASN A 58 -17.95 -9.19 11.26
CA ASN A 58 -18.55 -8.82 9.99
C ASN A 58 -17.58 -8.89 8.79
N LEU A 59 -16.28 -9.09 9.01
CA LEU A 59 -15.31 -9.35 7.95
C LEU A 59 -15.16 -10.85 7.70
N GLU A 60 -15.14 -11.25 6.44
CA GLU A 60 -14.78 -12.62 6.06
C GLU A 60 -13.29 -12.87 6.36
N PRO A 61 -12.90 -14.09 6.79
CA PRO A 61 -11.51 -14.49 6.89
C PRO A 61 -10.81 -14.38 5.53
N VAL A 62 -9.57 -13.90 5.54
CA VAL A 62 -8.74 -13.75 4.34
C VAL A 62 -7.32 -14.24 4.60
N ASP A 63 -6.62 -14.63 3.52
CA ASP A 63 -5.22 -15.03 3.59
C ASP A 63 -4.28 -13.84 3.80
N LEU A 64 -4.61 -12.69 3.22
CA LEU A 64 -3.82 -11.47 3.29
C LEU A 64 -4.69 -10.28 3.72
N ILE A 65 -4.23 -9.51 4.69
CA ILE A 65 -4.74 -8.15 4.95
C ILE A 65 -3.74 -7.15 4.36
N ALA A 66 -4.22 -6.28 3.47
CA ALA A 66 -3.43 -5.24 2.85
C ALA A 66 -3.97 -3.85 3.15
N GLY A 67 -3.10 -2.82 3.20
CA GLY A 67 -3.58 -1.45 3.36
C GLY A 67 -2.51 -0.41 3.57
N GLY A 68 -2.84 0.84 3.20
CA GLY A 68 -2.01 2.03 3.41
C GLY A 68 -2.58 2.89 4.54
N PHE A 69 -2.14 2.68 5.78
CA PHE A 69 -2.67 3.44 6.91
C PHE A 69 -2.13 4.88 6.95
N PRO A 70 -2.98 5.89 7.29
CA PRO A 70 -2.55 7.28 7.35
C PRO A 70 -1.44 7.54 8.39
N CYS A 71 -0.40 8.29 7.97
CA CYS A 71 0.73 8.67 8.84
C CYS A 71 0.43 9.92 9.69
N GLN A 72 -0.69 10.62 9.47
CA GLN A 72 -0.95 11.94 10.04
C GLN A 72 -1.20 11.93 11.55
N ASP A 73 -1.63 10.82 12.13
CA ASP A 73 -1.92 10.72 13.56
C ASP A 73 -0.67 10.68 14.45
N VAL A 74 0.51 10.52 13.85
CA VAL A 74 1.78 10.41 14.58
C VAL A 74 2.29 11.76 15.07
N SER A 75 2.03 12.85 14.31
CA SER A 75 2.51 14.19 14.65
C SER A 75 1.66 14.87 15.75
N LEU A 76 0.39 14.52 15.89
CA LEU A 76 -0.51 15.11 16.87
C LEU A 76 -0.54 14.38 18.21
N ALA A 77 -0.30 13.07 18.23
CA ALA A 77 -0.25 12.27 19.45
C ALA A 77 1.02 12.52 20.28
N GLY A 78 2.15 12.90 19.62
CA GLY A 78 3.42 13.14 20.30
C GLY A 78 3.51 14.44 21.11
N GLN A 79 2.63 15.43 20.86
CA GLN A 79 2.72 16.74 21.52
C GLN A 79 1.73 16.98 22.67
N ARG A 80 0.73 16.14 22.88
CA ARG A 80 -0.36 16.41 23.86
C ARG A 80 -0.73 15.30 24.82
N ALA A 81 -0.19 14.11 24.72
CA ALA A 81 -0.52 13.04 25.64
C ALA A 81 0.74 12.49 26.29
N GLY A 82 0.84 12.66 27.60
CA GLY A 82 1.82 11.94 28.42
C GLY A 82 1.71 10.42 28.23
N LEU A 83 2.65 9.66 28.78
CA LEU A 83 2.88 8.22 28.60
C LEU A 83 1.64 7.29 28.72
N GLU A 84 0.47 7.82 29.07
CA GLU A 84 -0.82 7.12 29.18
C GLU A 84 -1.85 7.47 28.09
N GLY A 85 -1.50 8.32 27.11
CA GLY A 85 -2.40 8.76 26.03
C GLY A 85 -2.69 7.62 25.06
N LYS A 86 -3.95 7.16 25.12
CA LYS A 86 -4.64 6.18 24.27
C LYS A 86 -3.98 5.94 22.91
N ARG A 87 -3.61 4.69 22.65
CA ARG A 87 -3.23 4.12 21.35
C ARG A 87 -4.39 4.23 20.33
N SER A 88 -4.82 5.43 20.00
CA SER A 88 -5.90 5.67 19.03
C SER A 88 -5.35 6.14 17.68
N THR A 89 -4.29 5.49 17.21
CA THR A 89 -3.79 5.66 15.87
C THR A 89 -4.51 4.68 14.94
N LEU A 90 -4.68 5.05 13.67
CA LEU A 90 -5.27 4.12 12.69
C LEU A 90 -4.42 2.85 12.50
N TRP A 91 -3.14 2.87 12.89
CA TRP A 91 -2.34 1.65 13.04
C TRP A 91 -2.92 0.71 14.10
N SER A 92 -3.39 1.21 15.24
CA SER A 92 -3.97 0.34 16.27
C SER A 92 -5.24 -0.38 15.79
N GLU A 93 -6.02 0.25 14.93
CA GLU A 93 -7.18 -0.39 14.29
C GLU A 93 -6.74 -1.44 13.26
N PHE A 94 -5.72 -1.12 12.45
CA PHE A 94 -5.12 -2.09 11.53
C PHE A 94 -4.62 -3.32 12.31
N PHE A 95 -3.86 -3.09 13.38
CA PHE A 95 -3.32 -4.15 14.23
C PHE A 95 -4.41 -4.96 14.94
N ARG A 96 -5.48 -4.31 15.42
CA ARG A 96 -6.65 -4.99 16.00
C ARG A 96 -7.26 -5.97 14.99
N ILE A 97 -7.46 -5.54 13.75
CA ILE A 97 -8.03 -6.39 12.71
C ILE A 97 -7.08 -7.55 12.38
N ILE A 98 -5.77 -7.34 12.34
CA ILE A 98 -4.79 -8.44 12.20
C ILE A 98 -4.99 -9.48 13.32
N CYS A 99 -5.12 -9.04 14.57
CA CYS A 99 -5.33 -9.93 15.72
C CYS A 99 -6.66 -10.70 15.62
N GLU A 100 -7.71 -10.06 15.16
CA GLU A 100 -9.04 -10.66 15.07
C GLU A 100 -9.19 -11.64 13.91
N ILE A 101 -8.60 -11.35 12.76
CA ILE A 101 -8.71 -12.16 11.53
C ILE A 101 -7.60 -13.21 11.47
N ASN A 102 -6.42 -12.92 12.05
CA ASN A 102 -5.24 -13.78 12.07
C ASN A 102 -4.83 -14.25 10.65
N PRO A 103 -4.57 -13.33 9.70
CA PRO A 103 -4.27 -13.66 8.32
C PRO A 103 -2.90 -14.34 8.21
N ARG A 104 -2.68 -15.10 7.12
CA ARG A 104 -1.34 -15.67 6.83
C ARG A 104 -0.32 -14.60 6.43
N TRP A 105 -0.79 -13.48 5.87
CA TRP A 105 0.04 -12.40 5.39
C TRP A 105 -0.53 -11.03 5.76
N VAL A 106 0.35 -10.09 5.99
CA VAL A 106 0.02 -8.67 6.14
C VAL A 106 0.88 -7.87 5.16
N LEU A 107 0.28 -6.95 4.43
CA LEU A 107 0.96 -5.98 3.59
C LEU A 107 0.54 -4.58 4.04
N ALA A 108 1.41 -3.89 4.76
CA ALA A 108 1.17 -2.51 5.18
C ALA A 108 2.04 -1.55 4.37
N GLU A 109 1.44 -0.46 3.88
CA GLU A 109 2.15 0.59 3.14
C GLU A 109 2.14 1.89 3.92
N ASN A 110 3.23 2.66 3.79
CA ASN A 110 3.28 4.00 4.32
C ASN A 110 4.33 4.88 3.61
N VAL A 111 4.36 6.16 3.95
CA VAL A 111 5.39 7.09 3.46
C VAL A 111 6.75 6.78 4.09
N ARG A 112 7.85 7.12 3.37
CA ARG A 112 9.22 6.92 3.88
C ARG A 112 9.46 7.58 5.24
N GLY A 113 8.79 8.71 5.51
CA GLY A 113 8.87 9.41 6.80
C GLY A 113 8.48 8.55 8.01
N LEU A 114 7.75 7.45 7.82
CA LEU A 114 7.44 6.48 8.86
C LEU A 114 8.70 5.98 9.58
N LEU A 115 9.77 5.69 8.83
CA LEU A 115 11.01 5.13 9.39
C LEU A 115 11.73 6.06 10.35
N SER A 116 11.57 7.38 10.19
CA SER A 116 12.19 8.41 11.04
C SER A 116 11.20 9.10 11.98
N SER A 117 9.92 8.80 11.87
CA SER A 117 8.88 9.43 12.69
C SER A 117 9.11 9.17 14.17
N ASN A 118 9.08 10.27 14.97
CA ASN A 118 9.39 10.22 16.39
C ASN A 118 10.71 9.47 16.69
N ASN A 119 11.79 9.84 16.01
CA ASN A 119 13.11 9.20 16.10
C ASN A 119 13.07 7.67 15.87
N GLY A 120 12.21 7.20 14.97
CA GLY A 120 12.02 5.78 14.67
C GLY A 120 11.14 4.99 15.65
N GLN A 121 10.70 5.62 16.74
CA GLN A 121 9.92 4.94 17.78
C GLN A 121 8.59 4.41 17.25
N PHE A 122 7.94 5.17 16.35
CA PHE A 122 6.64 4.73 15.83
C PHE A 122 6.80 3.47 14.98
N PHE A 123 7.77 3.44 14.09
CA PHE A 123 8.08 2.24 13.30
C PHE A 123 8.50 1.06 14.21
N GLY A 124 9.32 1.32 15.23
CA GLY A 124 9.68 0.32 16.22
C GLY A 124 8.47 -0.24 16.99
N ASN A 125 7.43 0.56 17.23
CA ASN A 125 6.18 0.09 17.84
C ASN A 125 5.42 -0.84 16.90
N ILE A 126 5.32 -0.51 15.61
CA ILE A 126 4.71 -1.39 14.59
C ILE A 126 5.37 -2.76 14.59
N LEU A 127 6.70 -2.81 14.54
CA LEU A 127 7.45 -4.07 14.57
C LEU A 127 7.24 -4.85 15.88
N ARG A 128 7.18 -4.15 17.01
CA ARG A 128 6.91 -4.76 18.33
C ARG A 128 5.50 -5.32 18.41
N ASP A 129 4.50 -4.60 17.90
CA ASP A 129 3.11 -5.05 17.87
C ASP A 129 3.01 -6.35 17.06
N LEU A 130 3.55 -6.40 15.85
CA LEU A 130 3.58 -7.61 15.02
C LEU A 130 4.33 -8.76 15.70
N ALA A 131 5.50 -8.49 16.29
CA ALA A 131 6.26 -9.51 17.02
C ALA A 131 5.52 -10.06 18.22
N SER A 132 4.71 -9.23 18.92
CA SER A 132 3.95 -9.62 20.11
C SER A 132 2.88 -10.69 19.81
N ILE A 133 2.39 -10.74 18.60
CA ILE A 133 1.43 -11.75 18.12
C ILE A 133 2.10 -12.91 17.35
N GLY A 134 3.43 -12.97 17.38
CA GLY A 134 4.20 -14.07 16.77
C GLY A 134 4.44 -13.92 15.27
N TYR A 135 4.34 -12.71 14.71
CA TYR A 135 4.66 -12.44 13.31
C TYR A 135 6.12 -12.02 13.16
N TYR A 136 6.77 -12.50 12.10
CA TYR A 136 7.95 -11.87 11.53
C TYR A 136 7.54 -10.71 10.64
N ALA A 137 8.38 -9.70 10.54
CA ALA A 137 8.16 -8.57 9.66
C ALA A 137 9.42 -8.26 8.85
N GLU A 138 9.24 -8.09 7.56
CA GLU A 138 10.26 -7.59 6.63
C GLU A 138 9.75 -6.28 6.02
N TRP A 139 10.66 -5.39 5.66
CA TRP A 139 10.29 -4.13 5.03
C TRP A 139 11.34 -3.66 4.04
N ASP A 140 10.89 -2.91 3.04
CA ASP A 140 11.77 -2.19 2.12
C ASP A 140 11.13 -0.88 1.69
N CYS A 141 11.96 0.05 1.23
CA CYS A 141 11.55 1.35 0.73
C CYS A 141 11.68 1.38 -0.79
N LEU A 142 10.58 1.13 -1.48
CA LEU A 142 10.55 1.02 -2.94
C LEU A 142 10.15 2.36 -3.58
N PRO A 143 10.98 2.89 -4.50
CA PRO A 143 10.60 4.06 -5.28
C PRO A 143 9.64 3.69 -6.41
N ALA A 144 8.61 4.51 -6.63
CA ALA A 144 7.66 4.32 -7.72
C ALA A 144 8.34 4.25 -9.10
N ALA A 145 9.48 4.93 -9.26
CA ALA A 145 10.28 4.89 -10.46
C ALA A 145 10.80 3.49 -10.80
N PHE A 146 10.98 2.59 -9.83
CA PHE A 146 11.35 1.20 -10.09
C PHE A 146 10.27 0.46 -10.90
N PHE A 147 9.05 0.90 -10.79
CA PHE A 147 7.89 0.34 -11.46
C PHE A 147 7.46 1.15 -12.68
N GLY A 148 8.35 2.03 -13.18
CA GLY A 148 8.13 2.81 -14.40
C GLY A 148 7.35 4.11 -14.19
N ALA A 149 6.98 4.47 -12.96
CA ALA A 149 6.34 5.76 -12.70
C ALA A 149 7.33 6.93 -12.91
N PRO A 150 6.90 8.06 -13.49
CA PRO A 150 7.76 9.19 -13.78
C PRO A 150 8.07 10.06 -12.54
N GLN A 151 8.07 9.46 -11.34
CA GLN A 151 8.28 10.17 -10.08
C GLN A 151 9.09 9.34 -9.08
N LEU A 152 9.96 10.03 -8.33
CA LEU A 152 10.72 9.44 -7.22
C LEU A 152 9.84 9.38 -5.95
N ARG A 153 8.72 8.68 -6.01
CA ARG A 153 7.84 8.50 -4.87
C ARG A 153 8.28 7.27 -4.09
N HIS A 154 8.96 7.46 -2.98
CA HIS A 154 9.37 6.39 -2.09
C HIS A 154 8.22 6.00 -1.15
N ARG A 155 7.98 4.70 -1.01
CA ARG A 155 7.03 4.12 -0.05
C ARG A 155 7.67 2.96 0.69
N VAL A 156 7.39 2.89 1.98
CA VAL A 156 7.76 1.74 2.81
C VAL A 156 6.66 0.70 2.68
N TYR A 157 7.05 -0.51 2.37
CA TYR A 157 6.17 -1.68 2.38
C TYR A 157 6.65 -2.61 3.49
N ILE A 158 5.74 -2.99 4.36
CA ILE A 158 5.98 -3.92 5.46
C ILE A 158 5.20 -5.18 5.14
N ILE A 159 5.90 -6.31 5.06
CA ILE A 159 5.29 -7.63 4.88
C ILE A 159 5.46 -8.37 6.19
N ALA A 160 4.36 -8.90 6.74
CA ALA A 160 4.44 -9.70 7.94
C ALA A 160 3.67 -11.02 7.81
N TYR A 161 4.15 -12.06 8.52
CA TYR A 161 3.63 -13.41 8.48
C TYR A 161 3.93 -14.16 9.80
N PRO A 162 3.07 -15.12 10.22
CA PRO A 162 3.29 -15.90 11.44
C PRO A 162 4.56 -16.74 11.38
N LYS A 163 5.30 -16.80 12.48
CA LYS A 163 6.50 -17.64 12.63
C LYS A 163 6.22 -19.11 12.35
N SER A 164 5.03 -19.58 12.69
CA SER A 164 4.61 -20.99 12.54
C SER A 164 4.47 -21.44 11.09
N ASN A 165 4.26 -20.54 10.15
CA ASN A 165 4.02 -20.90 8.75
C ASN A 165 5.27 -21.46 8.04
N PHE A 166 6.45 -21.28 8.64
CA PHE A 166 7.74 -21.56 7.97
C PHE A 166 8.69 -22.45 8.79
N GLY A 167 8.14 -23.38 9.58
CA GLY A 167 8.86 -24.57 10.11
C GLY A 167 10.15 -24.34 10.86
N GLY A 168 10.32 -23.23 11.57
CA GLY A 168 11.44 -23.06 12.52
C GLY A 168 12.86 -23.04 11.94
N SER A 169 13.05 -23.30 10.68
CA SER A 169 14.36 -23.15 10.02
C SER A 169 14.51 -21.73 9.46
N THR A 170 15.52 -21.08 9.92
CA THR A 170 16.19 -19.88 9.47
C THR A 170 16.05 -19.56 7.98
N GLY A 171 14.85 -19.23 7.48
CA GLY A 171 14.77 -19.32 6.06
C GLY A 171 13.90 -18.34 5.31
N PHE A 172 13.25 -17.41 5.99
CA PHE A 172 12.62 -16.29 5.30
C PHE A 172 13.41 -14.99 5.48
N SER A 173 14.69 -15.04 5.22
CA SER A 173 15.39 -13.83 4.89
C SER A 173 15.06 -13.52 3.45
N ASN A 174 14.22 -12.53 3.22
CA ASN A 174 14.32 -11.70 2.04
C ASN A 174 13.32 -11.99 0.92
N ILE A 175 11.99 -11.83 1.19
CA ILE A 175 11.04 -11.60 0.09
C ILE A 175 11.58 -10.53 -0.86
N PHE A 176 12.21 -9.48 -0.28
CA PHE A 176 12.83 -8.40 -1.05
C PHE A 176 14.21 -8.72 -1.60
N THR A 177 15.00 -9.61 -1.01
CA THR A 177 16.40 -9.87 -1.44
C THR A 177 16.56 -11.10 -2.30
N GLU A 178 15.85 -12.19 -2.08
CA GLU A 178 15.91 -13.39 -2.92
C GLU A 178 15.31 -13.16 -4.30
N ASN A 179 14.34 -12.26 -4.41
CA ASN A 179 13.72 -11.88 -5.67
C ASN A 179 14.42 -10.71 -6.40
N LYS A 180 15.65 -10.33 -6.04
CA LYS A 180 16.41 -9.33 -6.82
C LYS A 180 16.55 -9.72 -8.29
N SER A 181 16.65 -11.01 -8.61
CA SER A 181 16.56 -11.52 -9.99
C SER A 181 15.16 -11.35 -10.58
N GLY A 182 14.11 -11.55 -9.78
CA GLY A 182 12.72 -11.30 -10.14
C GLY A 182 12.45 -9.82 -10.34
N LEU A 183 12.96 -8.95 -9.46
CA LEU A 183 12.87 -7.50 -9.60
C LEU A 183 13.51 -7.04 -10.92
N GLY A 184 14.68 -7.60 -11.31
CA GLY A 184 15.31 -7.31 -12.59
C GLY A 184 14.46 -7.73 -13.80
N LYS A 185 13.78 -8.86 -13.71
CA LYS A 185 12.82 -9.32 -14.74
C LYS A 185 11.58 -8.42 -14.77
N TYR A 186 11.06 -8.06 -13.59
CA TYR A 186 9.90 -7.17 -13.45
C TYR A 186 10.21 -5.75 -13.95
N LEU A 187 11.39 -5.21 -13.63
CA LEU A 187 11.88 -3.93 -14.13
C LEU A 187 12.03 -3.91 -15.66
N ARG A 188 12.40 -5.05 -16.29
CA ARG A 188 12.40 -5.17 -17.76
C ARG A 188 10.98 -5.14 -18.32
N LEU A 189 10.02 -5.80 -17.67
CA LEU A 189 8.61 -5.77 -18.08
C LEU A 189 8.01 -4.37 -17.87
N ALA A 190 8.25 -3.74 -16.73
CA ALA A 190 7.79 -2.38 -16.44
C ALA A 190 8.42 -1.34 -17.38
N SER A 191 9.66 -1.57 -17.86
CA SER A 191 10.29 -0.68 -18.86
C SER A 191 9.71 -0.79 -20.26
N GLN A 192 8.91 -1.82 -20.52
CA GLN A 192 8.17 -1.99 -21.78
C GLN A 192 6.78 -1.33 -21.72
N VAL A 193 6.31 -0.97 -20.53
CA VAL A 193 5.10 -0.16 -20.39
C VAL A 193 5.47 1.29 -20.72
N THR A 194 5.27 1.68 -21.95
CA THR A 194 5.39 3.07 -22.39
C THR A 194 4.28 3.89 -21.73
N TRP A 195 4.66 4.71 -20.77
CA TRP A 195 3.82 5.80 -20.30
C TRP A 195 3.80 6.85 -21.44
N ASN A 196 2.86 6.73 -22.39
CA ASN A 196 2.56 7.71 -23.46
C ASN A 196 3.74 8.65 -23.83
N GLY A 197 4.83 8.09 -24.36
CA GLY A 197 5.93 8.88 -24.92
C GLY A 197 7.06 9.28 -23.98
N ILE A 198 7.08 8.84 -22.72
CA ILE A 198 8.20 9.10 -21.81
C ILE A 198 9.24 7.98 -21.98
N GLN A 199 10.32 8.27 -22.73
CA GLN A 199 11.51 7.44 -22.74
C GLN A 199 12.39 7.81 -21.54
N ILE A 200 12.62 6.86 -20.64
CA ILE A 200 13.62 7.01 -19.57
C ILE A 200 14.98 6.65 -20.17
N ASP A 201 15.79 7.67 -20.48
CA ASP A 201 17.17 7.45 -20.86
C ASP A 201 17.99 6.99 -19.65
N ARG A 202 18.34 5.71 -19.63
CA ARG A 202 19.09 5.06 -18.54
C ARG A 202 20.59 5.43 -18.54
N LYS A 203 21.10 6.11 -19.55
CA LYS A 203 22.53 6.43 -19.66
C LYS A 203 22.94 7.72 -18.96
N ASN A 204 22.01 8.61 -18.70
CA ASN A 204 22.30 9.89 -18.05
C ASN A 204 21.67 9.97 -16.66
N LYS A 205 22.46 9.72 -15.63
CA LYS A 205 22.04 9.82 -14.21
C LYS A 205 21.62 11.22 -13.73
N THR A 206 21.64 12.26 -14.57
CA THR A 206 21.55 13.65 -14.12
C THR A 206 20.66 14.59 -14.93
N SER A 207 19.97 14.17 -15.97
CA SER A 207 19.08 15.08 -16.67
C SER A 207 17.66 14.56 -16.72
N TYR A 208 16.86 14.96 -15.76
CA TYR A 208 15.41 14.96 -15.94
C TYR A 208 15.08 16.11 -16.86
N THR A 209 14.80 15.84 -18.12
CA THR A 209 14.19 16.84 -18.99
C THR A 209 12.81 17.17 -18.46
N THR A 210 12.61 18.40 -18.06
CA THR A 210 11.40 18.93 -17.40
C THR A 210 10.19 19.06 -18.35
N ASN A 211 10.19 18.42 -19.50
CA ASN A 211 9.03 18.35 -20.37
C ASN A 211 8.16 17.15 -20.01
N PHE A 212 7.62 17.15 -18.78
CA PHE A 212 6.46 16.32 -18.52
C PHE A 212 5.28 16.93 -19.28
N PRO A 213 4.57 16.16 -20.14
CA PRO A 213 3.29 16.64 -20.62
C PRO A 213 2.44 16.94 -19.38
N GLU A 214 1.90 18.14 -19.32
CA GLU A 214 0.94 18.50 -18.27
C GLU A 214 -0.08 17.36 -18.15
N PRO A 215 -0.40 16.91 -16.92
CA PRO A 215 -1.39 15.87 -16.73
C PRO A 215 -2.64 16.27 -17.53
N ILE A 216 -3.20 15.37 -18.30
CA ILE A 216 -4.41 15.57 -19.10
C ILE A 216 -5.52 16.27 -18.31
N PHE A 217 -5.49 16.15 -16.99
CA PHE A 217 -6.40 16.82 -16.04
C PHE A 217 -6.34 18.35 -16.04
N LEU A 218 -5.18 18.97 -16.38
CA LEU A 218 -5.08 20.43 -16.50
C LEU A 218 -5.62 20.96 -17.83
N ARG A 219 -5.65 20.12 -18.88
CA ARG A 219 -6.23 20.51 -20.16
C ARG A 219 -7.77 20.56 -20.18
N MET A 220 -8.44 19.95 -19.21
CA MET A 220 -9.90 20.07 -19.09
C MET A 220 -10.34 21.37 -18.38
N ALA A 221 -9.40 22.18 -17.88
CA ALA A 221 -9.71 23.43 -17.20
C ALA A 221 -9.83 24.64 -18.14
N ASP A 222 -9.36 24.55 -19.38
CA ASP A 222 -9.43 25.64 -20.35
C ASP A 222 -10.82 25.71 -21.01
N GLY A 223 -11.80 26.28 -20.29
CA GLY A 223 -13.04 26.72 -20.88
C GLY A 223 -14.34 26.49 -20.10
N LEU A 224 -14.36 25.64 -19.11
CA LEU A 224 -15.58 25.34 -18.30
C LEU A 224 -15.25 25.11 -16.82
N SER A 225 -14.56 26.05 -16.16
CA SER A 225 -14.32 25.96 -14.73
C SER A 225 -15.44 26.57 -13.92
N THR A 226 -16.43 25.78 -13.59
CA THR A 226 -17.27 26.04 -12.42
C THR A 226 -16.50 25.68 -11.15
N GLU A 227 -16.81 26.27 -10.00
CA GLU A 227 -16.15 25.93 -8.71
C GLU A 227 -16.25 24.44 -8.38
N LEU A 228 -17.32 23.78 -8.82
CA LEU A 228 -17.55 22.34 -8.69
C LEU A 228 -16.46 21.50 -9.40
N ASP A 229 -15.98 21.96 -10.55
CA ASP A 229 -14.93 21.28 -11.33
C ASP A 229 -13.57 21.40 -10.68
N LYS A 230 -13.28 22.52 -9.99
CA LYS A 230 -12.03 22.71 -9.25
C LYS A 230 -11.96 21.79 -8.03
N ASP A 231 -13.05 21.61 -7.30
CA ASP A 231 -13.13 20.70 -6.15
C ASP A 231 -12.94 19.23 -6.59
N ILE A 232 -13.55 18.82 -7.70
CA ILE A 232 -13.40 17.47 -8.24
C ILE A 232 -11.97 17.25 -8.72
N ALA A 233 -11.37 18.22 -9.41
CA ALA A 233 -9.98 18.14 -9.86
C ALA A 233 -9.01 18.07 -8.67
N ALA A 234 -9.21 18.90 -7.63
CA ALA A 234 -8.39 18.88 -6.42
C ALA A 234 -8.51 17.55 -5.66
N ARG A 235 -9.71 16.99 -5.53
CA ARG A 235 -9.94 15.68 -4.93
C ARG A 235 -9.27 14.57 -5.73
N ARG A 236 -9.38 14.58 -7.06
CA ARG A 236 -8.68 13.63 -7.95
C ARG A 236 -7.18 13.70 -7.77
N MET A 237 -6.60 14.90 -7.77
CA MET A 237 -5.16 15.08 -7.53
C MET A 237 -4.74 14.56 -6.17
N LYS A 238 -5.48 14.87 -5.11
CA LYS A 238 -5.21 14.40 -3.75
C LYS A 238 -5.27 12.87 -3.65
N THR A 239 -6.30 12.24 -4.20
CA THR A 239 -6.49 10.79 -4.13
C THR A 239 -5.49 10.04 -5.00
N CYS A 240 -5.19 10.53 -6.21
CA CYS A 240 -4.12 9.97 -7.05
C CYS A 240 -2.75 10.18 -6.40
N GLY A 241 -2.53 11.34 -5.77
CA GLY A 241 -1.31 11.66 -5.03
C GLY A 241 -1.09 10.74 -3.81
N ASN A 242 -2.14 10.23 -3.19
CA ASN A 242 -2.08 9.31 -2.05
C ASN A 242 -2.08 7.83 -2.48
N ALA A 243 -2.57 7.53 -3.69
CA ALA A 243 -2.70 6.15 -4.14
C ALA A 243 -1.34 5.44 -4.24
N VAL A 244 -1.32 4.18 -3.87
CA VAL A 244 -0.19 3.28 -4.11
C VAL A 244 -0.07 3.02 -5.61
N VAL A 245 1.15 2.92 -6.12
CA VAL A 245 1.42 2.50 -7.49
C VAL A 245 1.07 1.01 -7.62
N PRO A 246 0.07 0.62 -8.43
CA PRO A 246 -0.42 -0.77 -8.48
C PRO A 246 0.68 -1.78 -8.82
N GLN A 247 1.65 -1.40 -9.65
CA GLN A 247 2.76 -2.27 -10.04
C GLN A 247 3.66 -2.66 -8.85
N ALA A 248 3.78 -1.80 -7.83
CA ALA A 248 4.52 -2.14 -6.62
C ALA A 248 3.78 -3.22 -5.81
N ALA A 249 2.46 -3.05 -5.64
CA ALA A 249 1.63 -4.04 -4.96
C ALA A 249 1.55 -5.36 -5.76
N GLU A 250 1.50 -5.31 -7.08
CA GLU A 250 1.55 -6.49 -7.96
C GLU A 250 2.87 -7.25 -7.78
N TYR A 251 4.01 -6.55 -7.77
CA TYR A 251 5.31 -7.16 -7.53
C TYR A 251 5.35 -7.90 -6.20
N ILE A 252 4.92 -7.22 -5.12
CA ILE A 252 4.89 -7.81 -3.78
C ILE A 252 3.92 -8.99 -3.72
N GLY A 253 2.74 -8.87 -4.32
CA GLY A 253 1.76 -9.94 -4.40
C GLY A 253 2.30 -11.20 -5.10
N ARG A 254 3.06 -11.03 -6.19
CA ARG A 254 3.73 -12.15 -6.88
C ARG A 254 4.81 -12.78 -6.00
N CYS A 255 5.60 -11.99 -5.28
CA CYS A 255 6.59 -12.51 -4.34
C CYS A 255 5.94 -13.35 -3.24
N ILE A 256 4.81 -12.90 -2.68
CA ILE A 256 4.04 -13.66 -1.67
C ILE A 256 3.54 -14.98 -2.26
N LEU A 257 2.96 -14.97 -3.46
CA LEU A 257 2.46 -16.18 -4.13
C LEU A 257 3.59 -17.16 -4.49
N ASP A 258 4.75 -16.66 -4.92
CA ASP A 258 5.93 -17.51 -5.20
C ASP A 258 6.39 -18.25 -3.95
N VAL A 259 6.33 -17.59 -2.80
CA VAL A 259 6.65 -18.19 -1.50
C VAL A 259 5.63 -19.25 -1.11
N GLU A 260 4.35 -18.95 -1.23
CA GLU A 260 3.28 -19.90 -0.95
C GLU A 260 3.43 -21.17 -1.80
N ASN A 261 3.71 -21.01 -3.09
CA ASN A 261 3.85 -22.14 -4.03
C ASN A 261 5.08 -23.02 -3.76
N ARG A 262 6.12 -22.50 -3.09
CA ARG A 262 7.31 -23.30 -2.70
C ARG A 262 7.10 -24.12 -1.43
N ASN A 263 6.09 -23.79 -0.64
CA ASN A 263 5.79 -24.43 0.64
C ASN A 263 4.67 -25.47 0.53
N ILE A 264 4.16 -25.71 -0.69
CA ILE A 264 3.25 -26.81 -1.03
C ILE A 264 4.06 -27.94 -1.67
#